data_5fa648013ab10ebe15cad96f423a4f36
#
_entry.id   5fa648013ab10ebe15cad96f423a4f36
#
_cell.length_a   1.000
_cell.length_b   1.000
_cell.length_c   1.000
_cell.angle_alpha   90.00
_cell.angle_beta   90.00
_cell.angle_gamma   90.00
#
_symmetry.space_group_name_H-M   'P 1'
#
loop_
_entity.id
_entity.type
_entity.pdbx_description
1 polymer ?
#
loop_
_entity_poly.entity_id
_entity_poly.type
_entity_poly.pdbx_seq_one_letter_code
_entity_poly.pdbx_strand_id
1 'polypeptide(L)'
;DVAPSRGLGDVYKRQVYNELSQAAMQYMTDNNAVNLKEAGLTNAVSIDAFIKKYFKIVKECGTDGTDCYGKGYKKIDGSTYNPAMQGDTTRSYILANGASISFIPNNIAQIHLDVNGAKGPNIIGRDVFALRLYNNGLIDDYCAQAPCSKEERETRFNTYCTVNSDGTWWGCFGKILNDNWEMTY
;
A
#
# COMPACT_ATOMS: atom_id res chain seq x y z
N ASP A 1 16.25 -5.08 22.81
CA ASP A 1 16.52 -3.73 22.27
C ASP A 1 16.03 -3.56 20.85
N VAL A 2 14.73 -3.31 20.70
CA VAL A 2 14.08 -3.23 19.37
C VAL A 2 13.49 -1.84 19.12
N ALA A 3 13.65 -0.92 20.03
CA ALA A 3 12.98 0.38 20.00
C ALA A 3 13.40 1.34 18.86
N PRO A 4 14.68 1.48 18.45
CA PRO A 4 15.02 2.45 17.40
C PRO A 4 14.57 2.08 16.00
N SER A 5 14.49 0.79 15.66
CA SER A 5 14.07 0.34 14.33
C SER A 5 12.56 0.42 14.13
N ARG A 6 11.77 0.31 15.19
CA ARG A 6 10.31 0.46 15.13
C ARG A 6 9.89 1.90 14.79
N GLY A 7 10.51 2.89 15.44
CA GLY A 7 10.21 4.29 15.19
C GLY A 7 10.49 4.73 13.75
N LEU A 8 11.57 4.22 13.14
CA LEU A 8 11.94 4.56 11.77
C LEU A 8 10.97 3.95 10.77
N GLY A 9 10.58 2.68 10.95
CA GLY A 9 9.60 2.01 10.11
C GLY A 9 8.23 2.70 10.13
N ASP A 10 7.78 3.16 11.27
CA ASP A 10 6.52 3.88 11.42
C ASP A 10 6.55 5.25 10.72
N VAL A 11 7.68 5.94 10.77
CA VAL A 11 7.90 7.20 10.03
C VAL A 11 7.77 6.97 8.51
N TYR A 12 8.39 5.92 7.97
CA TYR A 12 8.33 5.61 6.54
C TYR A 12 6.92 5.22 6.07
N LYS A 13 6.20 4.41 6.84
CA LYS A 13 4.80 4.05 6.52
C LYS A 13 3.93 5.29 6.42
N ARG A 14 4.02 6.14 7.41
CA ARG A 14 3.24 7.37 7.48
C ARG A 14 3.61 8.34 6.37
N GLN A 15 4.89 8.42 6.03
CA GLN A 15 5.36 9.25 4.94
C GLN A 15 4.76 8.83 3.59
N VAL A 16 4.81 7.55 3.26
CA VAL A 16 4.23 7.02 2.01
C VAL A 16 2.72 7.24 1.99
N TYR A 17 2.04 6.97 3.09
CA TYR A 17 0.61 7.23 3.21
C TYR A 17 0.28 8.71 2.94
N ASN A 18 1.02 9.63 3.53
CA ASN A 18 0.82 11.05 3.33
C ASN A 18 1.11 11.47 1.88
N GLU A 19 2.16 10.94 1.27
CA GLU A 19 2.47 11.20 -0.15
C GLU A 19 1.34 10.73 -1.07
N LEU A 20 0.82 9.52 -0.84
CA LEU A 20 -0.31 8.98 -1.60
C LEU A 20 -1.57 9.82 -1.42
N SER A 21 -1.89 10.19 -0.19
CA SER A 21 -3.07 11.00 0.12
C SER A 21 -2.99 12.39 -0.53
N GLN A 22 -1.85 13.03 -0.43
CA GLN A 22 -1.61 14.34 -1.04
C GLN A 22 -1.65 14.27 -2.57
N ALA A 23 -1.06 13.24 -3.17
CA ALA A 23 -1.08 13.03 -4.61
C ALA A 23 -2.50 12.85 -5.13
N ALA A 24 -3.33 12.06 -4.45
CA ALA A 24 -4.73 11.85 -4.82
C ALA A 24 -5.52 13.17 -4.78
N MET A 25 -5.36 13.95 -3.73
CA MET A 25 -6.02 15.24 -3.59
C MET A 25 -5.54 16.24 -4.65
N GLN A 26 -4.25 16.30 -4.92
CA GLN A 26 -3.67 17.18 -5.94
C GLN A 26 -4.16 16.80 -7.34
N TYR A 27 -4.27 15.50 -7.62
CA TYR A 27 -4.78 15.01 -8.89
C TYR A 27 -6.22 15.46 -9.12
N MET A 28 -7.08 15.34 -8.12
CA MET A 28 -8.45 15.84 -8.21
C MET A 28 -8.49 17.37 -8.42
N THR A 29 -7.67 18.11 -7.70
CA THR A 29 -7.57 19.57 -7.84
C THR A 29 -7.09 19.98 -9.22
N ASP A 30 -6.02 19.36 -9.72
CA ASP A 30 -5.45 19.67 -11.03
C ASP A 30 -6.42 19.38 -12.19
N ASN A 31 -7.31 18.40 -12.00
CA ASN A 31 -8.32 18.04 -13.00
C ASN A 31 -9.70 18.65 -12.71
N ASN A 32 -9.79 19.53 -11.72
CA ASN A 32 -11.03 20.19 -11.32
C ASN A 32 -12.18 19.18 -11.12
N ALA A 33 -11.89 18.08 -10.43
CA ALA A 33 -12.79 16.94 -10.27
C ALA A 33 -13.13 16.70 -8.79
N VAL A 34 -14.32 16.15 -8.56
CA VAL A 34 -14.81 15.86 -7.20
C VAL A 34 -14.47 14.45 -6.73
N ASN A 35 -14.03 13.59 -7.65
CA ASN A 35 -13.56 12.23 -7.33
C ASN A 35 -12.52 11.77 -8.35
N LEU A 36 -11.85 10.65 -8.07
CA LEU A 36 -10.74 10.18 -8.90
C LEU A 36 -11.18 9.66 -10.27
N LYS A 37 -12.33 9.02 -10.37
CA LYS A 37 -12.87 8.59 -11.67
C LYS A 37 -13.15 9.77 -12.56
N GLU A 38 -13.79 10.79 -12.04
CA GLU A 38 -14.05 12.03 -12.77
C GLU A 38 -12.75 12.72 -13.19
N ALA A 39 -11.72 12.65 -12.36
CA ALA A 39 -10.39 13.17 -12.68
C ALA A 39 -9.69 12.38 -13.79
N GLY A 40 -10.13 11.18 -14.11
CA GLY A 40 -9.58 10.35 -15.18
C GLY A 40 -8.79 9.13 -14.72
N LEU A 41 -8.79 8.80 -13.44
CA LEU A 41 -8.07 7.65 -12.89
C LEU A 41 -8.93 6.37 -13.02
N THR A 42 -8.87 5.74 -14.18
CA THR A 42 -9.83 4.68 -14.55
C THR A 42 -9.19 3.36 -15.00
N ASN A 43 -7.90 3.34 -15.30
CA ASN A 43 -7.21 2.15 -15.84
C ASN A 43 -5.71 2.18 -15.52
N ALA A 44 -5.00 1.13 -15.93
CA ALA A 44 -3.56 1.00 -15.67
C ALA A 44 -2.74 2.14 -16.32
N VAL A 45 -3.14 2.61 -17.49
CA VAL A 45 -2.43 3.70 -18.19
C VAL A 45 -2.58 5.01 -17.43
N SER A 46 -3.79 5.34 -16.97
CA SER A 46 -4.03 6.55 -16.18
C SER A 46 -3.37 6.49 -14.80
N ILE A 47 -3.33 5.31 -14.19
CA ILE A 47 -2.62 5.10 -12.91
C ILE A 47 -1.11 5.31 -13.10
N ASP A 48 -0.53 4.76 -14.17
CA ASP A 48 0.89 4.94 -14.48
C ASP A 48 1.23 6.42 -14.68
N ALA A 49 0.42 7.15 -15.44
CA ALA A 49 0.59 8.59 -15.64
C ALA A 49 0.46 9.38 -14.33
N PHE A 50 -0.49 9.02 -13.48
CA PHE A 50 -0.68 9.60 -12.15
C PHE A 50 0.56 9.41 -11.27
N ILE A 51 1.08 8.19 -11.19
CA ILE A 51 2.26 7.89 -10.38
C ILE A 51 3.48 8.67 -10.87
N LYS A 52 3.73 8.68 -12.18
CA LYS A 52 4.86 9.40 -12.78
C LYS A 52 4.79 10.91 -12.56
N LYS A 53 3.60 11.48 -12.49
CA LYS A 53 3.42 12.91 -12.30
C LYS A 53 3.63 13.35 -10.85
N TYR A 54 3.13 12.58 -9.88
CA TYR A 54 3.06 13.01 -8.48
C TYR A 54 4.10 12.36 -7.56
N PHE A 55 4.84 11.37 -8.05
CA PHE A 55 5.87 10.70 -7.25
C PHE A 55 7.23 10.77 -7.92
N LYS A 56 8.25 10.81 -7.08
CA LYS A 56 9.63 10.67 -7.54
C LYS A 56 9.98 9.19 -7.61
N ILE A 57 10.14 8.69 -8.83
CA ILE A 57 10.38 7.28 -9.13
C ILE A 57 11.86 7.11 -9.48
N VAL A 58 12.50 6.07 -8.94
CA VAL A 58 13.88 5.71 -9.29
C VAL A 58 13.95 4.46 -10.17
N LYS A 59 12.90 3.63 -10.18
CA LYS A 59 12.83 2.45 -11.04
C LYS A 59 11.36 2.13 -11.38
N GLU A 60 11.13 1.76 -12.63
CA GLU A 60 9.86 1.22 -13.10
C GLU A 60 10.03 -0.25 -13.42
N CYS A 61 9.14 -1.09 -12.91
CA CYS A 61 9.14 -2.54 -13.17
C CYS A 61 7.98 -2.99 -14.07
N GLY A 62 7.15 -2.05 -14.51
CA GLY A 62 6.08 -2.34 -15.47
C GLY A 62 5.07 -3.35 -14.94
N THR A 63 4.76 -4.35 -15.78
CA THR A 63 3.76 -5.40 -15.54
C THR A 63 4.28 -6.57 -14.71
N ASP A 64 5.61 -6.66 -14.53
CA ASP A 64 6.25 -7.68 -13.70
C ASP A 64 6.99 -7.00 -12.54
N GLY A 65 6.42 -7.05 -11.37
CA GLY A 65 6.96 -6.39 -10.19
C GLY A 65 8.18 -7.08 -9.55
N THR A 66 8.62 -8.21 -10.08
CA THR A 66 9.67 -9.03 -9.44
C THR A 66 10.95 -8.24 -9.13
N ASP A 67 11.38 -7.39 -10.05
CA ASP A 67 12.62 -6.60 -9.90
C ASP A 67 12.48 -5.41 -8.95
N CYS A 68 11.26 -5.05 -8.56
CA CYS A 68 11.00 -3.98 -7.59
C CYS A 68 10.97 -4.47 -6.15
N TYR A 69 10.90 -5.77 -5.92
CA TYR A 69 10.79 -6.35 -4.58
C TYR A 69 12.00 -7.20 -4.23
N GLY A 70 12.19 -7.43 -2.95
CA GLY A 70 13.22 -8.33 -2.44
C GLY A 70 12.84 -9.80 -2.57
N LYS A 71 13.56 -10.64 -1.87
CA LYS A 71 13.32 -12.08 -1.81
C LYS A 71 13.07 -12.51 -0.36
N GLY A 72 12.47 -13.69 -0.20
CA GLY A 72 12.33 -14.30 1.09
C GLY A 72 11.24 -13.65 1.97
N TYR A 73 10.21 -13.11 1.35
CA TYR A 73 9.06 -12.57 2.08
C TYR A 73 8.35 -13.65 2.88
N LYS A 74 7.95 -13.28 4.08
CA LYS A 74 7.21 -14.15 4.99
C LYS A 74 5.99 -13.43 5.56
N LYS A 75 4.96 -14.20 5.88
CA LYS A 75 3.83 -13.73 6.67
C LYS A 75 4.19 -13.73 8.15
N ILE A 76 3.30 -13.17 8.96
CA ILE A 76 3.45 -13.16 10.43
C ILE A 76 3.56 -14.57 11.02
N ASP A 77 2.91 -15.56 10.40
CA ASP A 77 2.99 -16.96 10.82
C ASP A 77 4.28 -17.69 10.38
N GLY A 78 5.16 -16.99 9.65
CA GLY A 78 6.41 -17.54 9.14
C GLY A 78 6.33 -18.25 7.80
N SER A 79 5.13 -18.41 7.22
CA SER A 79 4.96 -19.00 5.90
C SER A 79 5.49 -18.08 4.81
N THR A 80 5.91 -18.67 3.69
CA THR A 80 6.46 -17.92 2.56
C THR A 80 5.33 -17.26 1.75
N TYR A 81 5.57 -16.03 1.32
CA TYR A 81 4.67 -15.31 0.44
C TYR A 81 5.46 -14.35 -0.47
N ASN A 82 5.02 -14.20 -1.71
CA ASN A 82 5.64 -13.26 -2.65
C ASN A 82 4.70 -12.07 -2.91
N PRO A 83 5.06 -10.84 -2.50
CA PRO A 83 4.25 -9.66 -2.76
C PRO A 83 4.38 -9.12 -4.18
N ALA A 84 5.37 -9.58 -4.94
CA ALA A 84 5.57 -9.13 -6.30
C ALA A 84 4.39 -9.52 -7.18
N MET A 85 3.84 -8.56 -7.89
CA MET A 85 2.66 -8.73 -8.71
C MET A 85 3.04 -8.78 -10.18
N GLN A 86 2.37 -9.67 -10.92
CA GLN A 86 2.51 -9.80 -12.36
C GLN A 86 1.12 -9.75 -13.00
N GLY A 87 0.99 -9.05 -14.11
CA GLY A 87 -0.26 -8.96 -14.86
C GLY A 87 -0.31 -7.72 -15.73
N ASP A 88 -1.08 -7.77 -16.81
CA ASP A 88 -1.15 -6.71 -17.82
C ASP A 88 -1.57 -5.36 -17.25
N THR A 89 -2.38 -5.36 -16.20
CA THR A 89 -2.87 -4.15 -15.55
C THR A 89 -2.06 -3.74 -14.32
N THR A 90 -1.10 -4.55 -13.89
CA THR A 90 -0.22 -4.22 -12.76
C THR A 90 0.86 -3.23 -13.18
N ARG A 91 1.17 -2.27 -12.30
CA ARG A 91 2.32 -1.37 -12.45
C ARG A 91 3.07 -1.29 -11.13
N SER A 92 4.37 -1.51 -11.20
CA SER A 92 5.25 -1.54 -10.02
C SER A 92 6.40 -0.56 -10.15
N TYR A 93 6.80 0.02 -9.02
CA TYR A 93 7.80 1.08 -8.96
C TYR A 93 8.64 0.98 -7.71
N ILE A 94 9.87 1.49 -7.78
CA ILE A 94 10.65 1.86 -6.60
C ILE A 94 10.62 3.38 -6.51
N LEU A 95 10.20 3.90 -5.36
CA LEU A 95 10.14 5.33 -5.09
C LEU A 95 11.49 5.86 -4.58
N ALA A 96 11.70 7.16 -4.65
CA ALA A 96 12.94 7.80 -4.21
C ALA A 96 13.26 7.58 -2.73
N ASN A 97 12.24 7.34 -1.89
CA ASN A 97 12.41 6.99 -0.48
C ASN A 97 12.83 5.52 -0.26
N GLY A 98 12.98 4.73 -1.33
CA GLY A 98 13.36 3.32 -1.28
C GLY A 98 12.20 2.34 -1.14
N ALA A 99 10.97 2.81 -0.99
CA ALA A 99 9.80 1.93 -0.92
C ALA A 99 9.49 1.32 -2.29
N SER A 100 9.03 0.06 -2.28
CA SER A 100 8.47 -0.60 -3.45
C SER A 100 6.95 -0.55 -3.40
N ILE A 101 6.32 -0.21 -4.52
CA ILE A 101 4.88 -0.05 -4.58
C ILE A 101 4.34 -0.63 -5.89
N SER A 102 3.19 -1.32 -5.79
CA SER A 102 2.46 -1.84 -6.94
C SER A 102 1.02 -1.35 -6.91
N PHE A 103 0.48 -1.10 -8.09
CA PHE A 103 -0.91 -0.70 -8.29
C PHE A 103 -1.61 -1.68 -9.21
N ILE A 104 -2.82 -2.08 -8.80
CA ILE A 104 -3.71 -2.93 -9.59
C ILE A 104 -5.04 -2.21 -9.68
N PRO A 105 -5.54 -1.87 -10.90
CA PRO A 105 -6.85 -1.25 -11.04
C PRO A 105 -7.95 -2.13 -10.45
N ASN A 106 -8.70 -1.60 -9.50
CA ASN A 106 -9.84 -2.27 -8.88
C ASN A 106 -10.66 -1.22 -8.13
N ASN A 107 -11.73 -0.73 -8.72
CA ASN A 107 -12.51 0.40 -8.19
C ASN A 107 -11.61 1.58 -7.78
N ILE A 108 -10.72 2.01 -8.56
CA ILE A 108 -9.55 2.84 -8.53
C ILE A 108 -8.32 1.94 -8.41
N ALA A 109 -7.80 1.66 -7.22
CA ALA A 109 -6.60 0.83 -7.13
C ALA A 109 -6.48 0.07 -5.82
N GLN A 110 -6.07 -1.17 -5.94
CA GLN A 110 -5.43 -1.93 -4.87
C GLN A 110 -3.93 -1.61 -4.91
N ILE A 111 -3.34 -1.43 -3.75
CA ILE A 111 -1.94 -1.04 -3.60
C ILE A 111 -1.22 -2.08 -2.74
N HIS A 112 -0.05 -2.53 -3.22
CA HIS A 112 0.89 -3.32 -2.43
C HIS A 112 2.10 -2.45 -2.15
N LEU A 113 2.50 -2.36 -0.90
CA LEU A 113 3.54 -1.46 -0.43
C LEU A 113 4.55 -2.21 0.43
N ASP A 114 5.83 -2.13 0.07
CA ASP A 114 6.95 -2.53 0.93
C ASP A 114 7.73 -1.28 1.32
N VAL A 115 7.64 -0.87 2.57
CA VAL A 115 8.23 0.40 3.02
C VAL A 115 9.76 0.38 3.03
N ASN A 116 10.36 -0.80 3.08
CA ASN A 116 11.81 -0.99 3.04
C ASN A 116 12.34 -1.37 1.65
N GLY A 117 11.45 -1.60 0.70
CA GLY A 117 11.82 -2.08 -0.63
C GLY A 117 12.50 -3.44 -0.58
N ALA A 118 13.52 -3.63 -1.41
CA ALA A 118 14.25 -4.89 -1.50
C ALA A 118 15.08 -5.22 -0.25
N LYS A 119 15.26 -4.26 0.66
CA LYS A 119 15.99 -4.46 1.92
C LYS A 119 15.09 -5.11 2.96
N GLY A 120 15.55 -6.11 3.65
CA GLY A 120 14.82 -6.74 4.72
C GLY A 120 14.73 -5.90 6.00
N PRO A 121 13.93 -6.34 6.98
CA PRO A 121 13.15 -7.58 6.99
C PRO A 121 11.93 -7.49 6.05
N ASN A 122 11.55 -8.60 5.43
CA ASN A 122 10.46 -8.68 4.46
C ASN A 122 9.30 -9.47 5.07
N ILE A 123 8.56 -8.83 5.98
CA ILE A 123 7.47 -9.46 6.73
C ILE A 123 6.17 -8.75 6.43
N ILE A 124 5.23 -9.49 5.86
CA ILE A 124 3.89 -9.00 5.56
C ILE A 124 3.16 -8.69 6.86
N GLY A 125 2.61 -7.48 6.94
CA GLY A 125 1.99 -6.95 8.13
C GLY A 125 2.93 -6.14 9.02
N ARG A 126 4.24 -6.13 8.74
CA ARG A 126 5.22 -5.32 9.49
C ARG A 126 5.87 -4.25 8.63
N ASP A 127 6.36 -4.61 7.46
CA ASP A 127 6.95 -3.69 6.48
C ASP A 127 6.28 -3.77 5.09
N VAL A 128 5.46 -4.79 4.88
CA VAL A 128 4.69 -4.97 3.63
C VAL A 128 3.20 -4.95 3.93
N PHE A 129 2.45 -4.14 3.17
CA PHE A 129 1.03 -3.90 3.42
C PHE A 129 0.22 -3.92 2.13
N ALA A 130 -1.04 -4.36 2.23
CA ALA A 130 -2.07 -4.10 1.25
C ALA A 130 -2.89 -2.89 1.67
N LEU A 131 -3.08 -1.97 0.75
CA LEU A 131 -3.87 -0.75 0.93
C LEU A 131 -4.83 -0.60 -0.24
N ARG A 132 -5.73 0.33 -0.11
CA ARG A 132 -6.65 0.64 -1.17
C ARG A 132 -6.81 2.14 -1.36
N LEU A 133 -6.77 2.59 -2.62
CA LEU A 133 -7.13 3.95 -3.01
C LEU A 133 -8.60 3.94 -3.45
N TYR A 134 -9.41 4.75 -2.79
CA TYR A 134 -10.85 4.85 -3.01
C TYR A 134 -11.18 6.04 -3.91
N ASN A 135 -12.34 6.00 -4.54
CA ASN A 135 -12.76 7.03 -5.48
C ASN A 135 -12.85 8.44 -4.88
N ASN A 136 -13.08 8.55 -3.59
CA ASN A 136 -13.08 9.83 -2.87
C ASN A 136 -11.67 10.37 -2.54
N GLY A 137 -10.61 9.69 -2.99
CA GLY A 137 -9.22 10.09 -2.77
C GLY A 137 -8.62 9.61 -1.45
N LEU A 138 -9.39 8.92 -0.62
CA LEU A 138 -8.89 8.39 0.65
C LEU A 138 -8.16 7.06 0.43
N ILE A 139 -7.20 6.81 1.30
CA ILE A 139 -6.44 5.56 1.36
C ILE A 139 -6.76 4.89 2.68
N ASP A 140 -7.12 3.62 2.61
CA ASP A 140 -7.52 2.84 3.77
C ASP A 140 -7.28 1.35 3.51
N ASP A 141 -7.69 0.53 4.44
CA ASP A 141 -7.74 -0.92 4.29
C ASP A 141 -8.97 -1.32 3.45
N TYR A 142 -9.29 -2.60 3.39
CA TYR A 142 -10.41 -3.11 2.63
C TYR A 142 -11.73 -2.94 3.38
N CYS A 143 -12.61 -2.13 2.83
CA CYS A 143 -13.99 -1.94 3.30
C CYS A 143 -14.88 -1.52 2.13
N ALA A 144 -16.18 -1.44 2.36
CA ALA A 144 -17.11 -1.06 1.30
C ALA A 144 -16.94 0.40 0.88
N GLN A 145 -16.61 1.28 1.81
CA GLN A 145 -16.51 2.71 1.58
C GLN A 145 -15.52 3.34 2.57
N ALA A 146 -14.57 4.12 2.07
CA ALA A 146 -13.62 4.84 2.92
C ALA A 146 -14.21 6.18 3.41
N PRO A 147 -13.89 6.60 4.64
CA PRO A 147 -13.01 5.90 5.57
C PRO A 147 -13.66 4.64 6.15
N CYS A 148 -12.86 3.58 6.30
CA CYS A 148 -13.32 2.40 7.02
C CYS A 148 -13.60 2.76 8.48
N SER A 149 -14.61 2.14 9.09
CA SER A 149 -14.83 2.32 10.52
C SER A 149 -13.73 1.65 11.34
N LYS A 150 -13.57 2.09 12.57
CA LYS A 150 -12.64 1.45 13.51
C LYS A 150 -12.97 -0.03 13.70
N GLU A 151 -14.25 -0.37 13.79
CA GLU A 151 -14.73 -1.76 13.89
C GLU A 151 -14.41 -2.58 12.65
N GLU A 152 -14.65 -2.05 11.46
CA GLU A 152 -14.31 -2.74 10.20
C GLU A 152 -12.82 -3.06 10.13
N ARG A 153 -11.97 -2.11 10.51
CA ARG A 153 -10.51 -2.30 10.54
C ARG A 153 -10.11 -3.40 11.54
N GLU A 154 -10.67 -3.41 12.73
CA GLU A 154 -10.40 -4.45 13.74
C GLU A 154 -10.88 -5.84 13.27
N THR A 155 -12.05 -5.92 12.67
CA THR A 155 -12.58 -7.17 12.11
C THR A 155 -11.66 -7.70 11.00
N ARG A 156 -11.20 -6.85 10.10
CA ARG A 156 -10.26 -7.24 9.04
C ARG A 156 -8.92 -7.70 9.61
N PHE A 157 -8.41 -7.01 10.59
CA PHE A 157 -7.18 -7.41 11.28
C PHE A 157 -7.30 -8.81 11.88
N ASN A 158 -8.35 -9.05 12.63
CA ASN A 158 -8.58 -10.35 13.28
C ASN A 158 -8.78 -11.48 12.28
N THR A 159 -9.38 -11.19 11.11
CA THR A 159 -9.63 -12.18 10.07
C THR A 159 -8.39 -12.47 9.23
N TYR A 160 -7.57 -11.47 8.92
CA TYR A 160 -6.57 -11.60 7.86
C TYR A 160 -5.13 -11.28 8.27
N CYS A 161 -4.89 -10.64 9.40
CA CYS A 161 -3.56 -10.18 9.78
C CYS A 161 -3.01 -10.77 11.08
N THR A 162 -3.65 -11.80 11.61
CA THR A 162 -3.16 -12.50 12.81
C THR A 162 -2.37 -13.75 12.42
N VAL A 163 -1.61 -14.32 13.38
CA VAL A 163 -0.85 -15.55 13.18
C VAL A 163 -1.73 -16.78 12.82
N ASN A 164 -3.00 -16.71 13.11
CA ASN A 164 -3.97 -17.78 12.84
C ASN A 164 -4.79 -17.53 11.56
N SER A 165 -4.50 -16.46 10.83
CA SER A 165 -5.24 -16.15 9.61
C SER A 165 -4.73 -16.98 8.43
N ASP A 166 -5.65 -17.34 7.52
CA ASP A 166 -5.38 -18.25 6.41
C ASP A 166 -4.97 -17.55 5.12
N GLY A 167 -4.36 -16.41 5.23
CA GLY A 167 -3.52 -16.10 4.11
C GLY A 167 -3.65 -14.84 3.35
N THR A 168 -4.59 -13.99 3.57
CA THR A 168 -4.51 -12.66 3.00
C THR A 168 -3.76 -11.73 3.95
N TRP A 169 -3.34 -10.60 3.47
CA TRP A 169 -2.59 -9.60 4.23
C TRP A 169 -3.35 -8.26 4.32
N TRP A 170 -4.63 -8.31 4.00
CA TRP A 170 -5.57 -7.26 4.33
C TRP A 170 -5.74 -7.18 5.86
N GLY A 171 -6.08 -6.02 6.36
CA GLY A 171 -6.34 -5.80 7.77
C GLY A 171 -5.15 -5.32 8.59
N CYS A 172 -3.94 -5.57 8.14
CA CYS A 172 -2.73 -5.11 8.83
C CYS A 172 -2.62 -3.59 8.84
N PHE A 173 -2.85 -2.96 7.71
CA PHE A 173 -2.75 -1.51 7.56
C PHE A 173 -3.84 -0.77 8.35
N GLY A 174 -5.08 -1.25 8.30
CA GLY A 174 -6.18 -0.65 9.06
C GLY A 174 -5.95 -0.68 10.56
N LYS A 175 -5.33 -1.74 11.06
CA LYS A 175 -4.93 -1.82 12.47
C LYS A 175 -3.95 -0.72 12.87
N ILE A 176 -2.97 -0.44 12.02
CA ILE A 176 -2.00 0.63 12.23
C ILE A 176 -2.69 2.00 12.25
N LEU A 177 -3.66 2.23 11.36
CA LEU A 177 -4.45 3.46 11.37
C LEU A 177 -5.26 3.60 12.66
N ASN A 178 -5.87 2.53 13.15
CA ASN A 178 -6.63 2.53 14.40
C ASN A 178 -5.75 2.83 15.62
N ASP A 179 -4.50 2.37 15.60
CA ASP A 179 -3.57 2.46 16.71
C ASP A 179 -2.59 3.64 16.59
N ASN A 180 -2.98 4.68 15.86
CA ASN A 180 -2.20 5.91 15.67
C ASN A 180 -0.78 5.67 15.12
N TRP A 181 -0.66 4.79 14.13
CA TRP A 181 0.60 4.40 13.48
C TRP A 181 1.53 3.55 14.36
N GLU A 182 1.10 3.16 15.52
CA GLU A 182 1.85 2.21 16.34
C GLU A 182 1.58 0.76 15.89
N MET A 183 2.63 -0.03 15.90
CA MET A 183 2.52 -1.46 15.63
C MET A 183 2.38 -2.20 16.95
N THR A 184 1.16 -2.64 17.26
CA THR A 184 0.81 -3.27 18.53
C THR A 184 0.74 -4.80 18.46
N TYR A 185 1.08 -5.40 17.33
CA TYR A 185 0.97 -6.85 17.06
C TYR A 185 2.27 -7.46 16.54
#